data_c4ee8c92e4efc245f230630124632c5c
#
_entry.id   c4ee8c92e4efc245f230630124632c5c
#
_cell.length_a   1.000
_cell.length_b   1.000
_cell.length_c   1.000
_cell.angle_alpha   90.00
_cell.angle_beta   90.00
_cell.angle_gamma   90.00
#
_symmetry.space_group_name_H-M   'P 1'
#
loop_
_entity.id
_entity.type
_entity.pdbx_description
1 polymer ?
#
loop_
_entity_poly.entity_id
_entity_poly.type
_entity_poly.pdbx_seq_one_letter_code
_entity_poly.pdbx_strand_id
1 'polypeptide(L)'
;MCLGIPGQIVAIEDAEKKLGVVNVGGVRRVTNLICVLDGKAPEALVGTWVLVHVGFAMSVIDPEEAQRTLELMHEMGEVQESLRAMEESGQ
;
A
#
# COMPACT_ATOMS: atom_id res chain seq x y z
N MET A 1 10.62 13.78 -0.89
CA MET A 1 10.51 12.56 -1.67
C MET A 1 9.79 11.47 -0.89
N CYS A 2 8.89 10.80 -1.52
CA CYS A 2 8.11 9.75 -0.88
C CYS A 2 8.88 8.42 -0.87
N LEU A 3 9.03 7.84 0.30
CA LEU A 3 9.69 6.54 0.47
C LEU A 3 8.69 5.38 0.49
N GLY A 4 7.41 5.71 0.48
CA GLY A 4 6.34 4.75 0.55
C GLY A 4 5.27 5.26 1.50
N ILE A 5 4.05 4.81 1.28
CA ILE A 5 2.92 5.19 2.11
C ILE A 5 2.31 3.92 2.69
N PRO A 6 2.04 3.87 4.00
CA PRO A 6 1.39 2.70 4.58
C PRO A 6 0.00 2.50 4.01
N GLY A 7 -0.29 1.27 3.62
CA GLY A 7 -1.61 0.90 3.14
C GLY A 7 -1.95 -0.50 3.62
N GLN A 8 -3.24 -0.80 3.70
CA GLN A 8 -3.70 -2.12 4.12
C GLN A 8 -4.27 -2.87 2.94
N ILE A 9 -3.82 -4.10 2.74
CA ILE A 9 -4.36 -4.96 1.70
C ILE A 9 -5.77 -5.37 2.12
N VAL A 10 -6.77 -5.01 1.32
CA VAL A 10 -8.16 -5.25 1.66
C VAL A 10 -8.81 -6.34 0.79
N ALA A 11 -8.23 -6.64 -0.36
CA ALA A 11 -8.77 -7.66 -1.26
C ALA A 11 -7.68 -8.08 -2.25
N ILE A 12 -7.95 -9.16 -2.98
CA ILE A 12 -7.05 -9.61 -4.04
C ILE A 12 -7.76 -9.38 -5.37
N GLU A 13 -7.12 -8.64 -6.27
CA GLU A 13 -7.66 -8.33 -7.57
C GLU A 13 -7.42 -9.47 -8.55
N ASP A 14 -6.18 -9.98 -8.60
CA ASP A 14 -5.81 -11.07 -9.50
C ASP A 14 -4.68 -11.86 -8.84
N ALA A 15 -5.01 -13.06 -8.37
CA ALA A 15 -4.04 -13.89 -7.65
C ALA A 15 -2.92 -14.38 -8.57
N GLU A 16 -3.22 -14.65 -9.83
CA GLU A 16 -2.20 -15.12 -10.78
C GLU A 16 -1.16 -14.03 -11.06
N LYS A 17 -1.63 -12.80 -11.24
CA LYS A 17 -0.75 -11.66 -11.50
C LYS A 17 -0.19 -11.03 -10.24
N LYS A 18 -0.55 -11.56 -9.07
CA LYS A 18 -0.10 -11.04 -7.77
C LYS A 18 -0.54 -9.60 -7.54
N LEU A 19 -1.75 -9.29 -7.96
CA LEU A 19 -2.31 -7.95 -7.79
C LEU A 19 -3.31 -7.95 -6.65
N GLY A 20 -3.20 -6.98 -5.77
CA GLY A 20 -4.13 -6.80 -4.67
C GLY A 20 -4.67 -5.39 -4.64
N VAL A 21 -5.78 -5.20 -3.93
CA VAL A 21 -6.34 -3.89 -3.69
C VAL A 21 -5.85 -3.42 -2.34
N VAL A 22 -5.20 -2.27 -2.31
CA VAL A 22 -4.63 -1.70 -1.08
C VAL A 22 -5.35 -0.39 -0.79
N ASN A 23 -5.77 -0.23 0.46
CA ASN A 23 -6.38 1.01 0.93
C ASN A 23 -5.27 1.90 1.47
N VAL A 24 -5.02 3.00 0.77
CA VAL A 24 -3.98 3.96 1.12
C VAL A 24 -4.67 5.28 1.44
N GLY A 25 -4.75 5.62 2.73
CA GLY A 25 -5.36 6.87 3.15
C GLY A 25 -6.83 7.04 2.74
N GLY A 26 -7.56 5.94 2.62
CA GLY A 26 -8.96 5.95 2.19
C GLY A 26 -9.15 5.77 0.69
N VAL A 27 -8.07 5.71 -0.07
CA VAL A 27 -8.11 5.50 -1.52
C VAL A 27 -7.70 4.06 -1.82
N ARG A 28 -8.51 3.35 -2.58
CA ARG A 28 -8.21 1.97 -2.97
C ARG A 28 -7.47 1.95 -4.29
N ARG A 29 -6.35 1.24 -4.32
CA ARG A 29 -5.51 1.14 -5.50
C ARG A 29 -5.11 -0.31 -5.75
N VAL A 30 -5.12 -0.70 -7.01
CA VAL A 30 -4.57 -2.00 -7.42
C VAL A 30 -3.05 -1.90 -7.31
N THR A 31 -2.47 -2.84 -6.58
CA THR A 31 -1.05 -2.78 -6.21
C THR A 31 -0.42 -4.14 -6.47
N ASN A 32 0.79 -4.13 -6.99
CA ASN A 32 1.54 -5.36 -7.22
C ASN A 32 2.15 -5.84 -5.91
N LEU A 33 1.85 -7.07 -5.53
CA LEU A 33 2.25 -7.64 -4.25
C LEU A 33 3.46 -8.55 -4.32
N ILE A 34 4.10 -8.66 -5.48
CA ILE A 34 5.14 -9.66 -5.68
C ILE A 34 6.31 -9.53 -4.71
N CYS A 35 6.62 -8.31 -4.27
CA CYS A 35 7.73 -8.08 -3.36
C CYS A 35 7.44 -8.47 -1.92
N VAL A 36 6.18 -8.67 -1.56
CA VAL A 36 5.78 -8.95 -0.17
C VAL A 36 5.18 -10.34 0.02
N LEU A 37 5.14 -11.15 -1.03
CA LEU A 37 4.53 -12.48 -0.93
C LEU A 37 5.29 -13.42 -0.01
N ASP A 38 6.60 -13.41 -0.09
CA ASP A 38 7.48 -14.25 0.74
C ASP A 38 7.02 -15.72 0.75
N GLY A 39 6.71 -16.24 -0.44
CA GLY A 39 6.28 -17.63 -0.60
C GLY A 39 4.84 -17.90 -0.22
N LYS A 40 4.10 -16.89 0.16
CA LYS A 40 2.69 -17.04 0.55
C LYS A 40 1.77 -16.77 -0.62
N ALA A 41 0.55 -17.31 -0.55
CA ALA A 41 -0.48 -16.97 -1.52
C ALA A 41 -0.94 -15.53 -1.30
N PRO A 42 -1.32 -14.81 -2.37
CA PRO A 42 -1.78 -13.42 -2.19
C PRO A 42 -2.94 -13.29 -1.19
N GLU A 43 -3.84 -14.26 -1.17
CA GLU A 43 -5.00 -14.23 -0.26
C GLU A 43 -4.59 -14.22 1.22
N ALA A 44 -3.43 -14.78 1.53
CA ALA A 44 -2.93 -14.79 2.91
C ALA A 44 -2.50 -13.40 3.39
N LEU A 45 -2.34 -12.46 2.47
CA LEU A 45 -1.90 -11.10 2.81
C LEU A 45 -3.04 -10.14 3.09
N VAL A 46 -4.29 -10.54 2.86
CA VAL A 46 -5.44 -9.66 3.14
C VAL A 46 -5.44 -9.30 4.63
N GLY A 47 -5.53 -8.00 4.91
CA GLY A 47 -5.44 -7.46 6.26
C GLY A 47 -4.04 -7.01 6.65
N THR A 48 -3.03 -7.33 5.86
CA THR A 48 -1.64 -6.98 6.14
C THR A 48 -1.37 -5.53 5.75
N TRP A 49 -0.58 -4.85 6.56
CA TRP A 49 -0.13 -3.49 6.27
C TRP A 49 1.19 -3.55 5.50
N VAL A 50 1.29 -2.75 4.46
CA VAL A 50 2.48 -2.70 3.61
C VAL A 50 2.83 -1.24 3.30
N LEU A 51 4.09 -1.02 2.90
CA LEU A 51 4.51 0.26 2.34
C LEU A 51 4.34 0.20 0.84
N VAL A 52 3.58 1.14 0.29
CA VAL A 52 3.27 1.21 -1.14
C VAL A 52 4.06 2.34 -1.78
N HIS A 53 4.73 2.02 -2.87
CA HIS A 53 5.48 3.01 -3.64
C HIS A 53 5.25 2.76 -5.13
N VAL A 54 4.64 3.73 -5.79
CA VAL A 54 4.39 3.72 -7.24
C VAL A 54 3.72 2.42 -7.71
N GLY A 55 2.67 2.02 -7.02
CA GLY A 55 1.88 0.85 -7.42
C GLY A 55 2.44 -0.50 -7.00
N PHE A 56 3.53 -0.51 -6.21
CA PHE A 56 4.13 -1.73 -5.68
C PHE A 56 4.12 -1.72 -4.17
N ALA A 57 3.75 -2.85 -3.58
CA ALA A 57 3.92 -3.06 -2.16
C ALA A 57 5.38 -3.48 -1.93
N MET A 58 6.13 -2.64 -1.23
CA MET A 58 7.58 -2.82 -1.11
C MET A 58 7.98 -3.67 0.10
N SER A 59 7.28 -3.51 1.20
CA SER A 59 7.59 -4.27 2.42
C SER A 59 6.37 -4.36 3.32
N VAL A 60 6.35 -5.41 4.14
CA VAL A 60 5.32 -5.59 5.17
C VAL A 60 5.72 -4.78 6.40
N ILE A 61 4.76 -4.11 7.01
CA ILE A 61 5.01 -3.33 8.22
C ILE A 61 3.98 -3.67 9.30
N ASP A 62 4.30 -3.35 10.55
CA ASP A 62 3.37 -3.52 11.66
C ASP A 62 2.23 -2.51 11.59
N PRO A 63 1.00 -2.89 12.01
CA PRO A 63 -0.09 -1.93 12.06
C PRO A 63 0.20 -0.70 12.92
N GLU A 64 0.91 -0.86 14.03
CA GLU A 64 1.26 0.27 14.88
C GLU A 64 2.22 1.22 14.18
N GLU A 65 3.19 0.66 13.48
CA GLU A 65 4.14 1.46 12.71
C GLU A 65 3.43 2.20 11.58
N ALA A 66 2.48 1.52 10.93
CA ALA A 66 1.69 2.12 9.86
C ALA A 66 0.91 3.33 10.40
N GLN A 67 0.26 3.18 11.56
CA GLN A 67 -0.51 4.26 12.16
C GLN A 67 0.37 5.46 12.49
N ARG A 68 1.53 5.22 13.09
CA ARG A 68 2.44 6.30 13.46
C ARG A 68 2.97 7.02 12.23
N THR A 69 3.28 6.25 11.19
CA THR A 69 3.78 6.83 9.93
C THR A 69 2.71 7.67 9.26
N LEU A 70 1.46 7.16 9.23
CA LEU A 70 0.36 7.91 8.64
C LEU A 70 0.07 9.21 9.39
N GLU A 71 0.09 9.16 10.72
CA GLU A 71 -0.11 10.35 11.54
C GLU A 71 0.96 11.40 11.26
N LEU A 72 2.21 10.97 11.20
CA LEU A 72 3.31 11.88 10.94
C LEU A 72 3.21 12.48 9.54
N MET A 73 2.93 11.66 8.55
CA MET A 73 2.77 12.13 7.18
C MET A 73 1.59 13.09 7.04
N HIS A 74 0.50 12.80 7.74
CA HIS A 74 -0.68 13.65 7.72
C HIS A 74 -0.37 15.04 8.28
N GLU A 75 0.38 15.10 9.37
CA GLU A 75 0.81 16.37 9.95
C GLU A 75 1.69 17.16 9.00
N MET A 76 2.51 16.47 8.23
CA MET A 76 3.42 17.10 7.28
C MET A 76 2.76 17.36 5.91
N GLY A 77 1.55 16.86 5.70
CA GLY A 77 0.85 17.03 4.43
C GLY A 77 1.32 16.11 3.31
N GLU A 78 2.29 15.24 3.55
CA GLU A 78 2.86 14.38 2.52
C GLU A 78 1.89 13.34 1.99
N VAL A 79 0.96 12.88 2.83
CA VAL A 79 -0.02 11.87 2.41
C VAL A 79 -0.85 12.38 1.25
N GLN A 80 -1.33 13.61 1.32
CA GLN A 80 -2.16 14.17 0.26
C GLN A 80 -1.40 14.32 -1.05
N GLU A 81 -0.16 14.77 -0.98
CA GLU A 81 0.67 14.91 -2.19
C GLU A 81 0.93 13.55 -2.84
N SER A 82 1.26 12.54 -2.01
CA SER A 82 1.54 11.21 -2.53
C SER A 82 0.31 10.55 -3.12
N LEU A 83 -0.84 10.73 -2.49
CA LEU A 83 -2.10 10.19 -3.01
C LEU A 83 -2.47 10.84 -4.33
N ARG A 84 -2.26 12.13 -4.46
CA ARG A 84 -2.53 12.84 -5.72
C ARG A 84 -1.63 12.32 -6.83
N ALA A 85 -0.35 12.11 -6.55
CA ALA A 85 0.58 11.56 -7.53
C ALA A 85 0.19 10.14 -7.94
N MET A 86 -0.27 9.33 -7.01
CA MET A 86 -0.73 7.98 -7.31
C MET A 86 -1.97 8.00 -8.17
N GLU A 87 -2.91 8.89 -7.92
CA GLU A 87 -4.10 9.03 -8.74
C GLU A 87 -3.76 9.41 -10.18
N GLU A 88 -2.84 10.34 -10.35
CA GLU A 88 -2.40 10.76 -11.67
C GLU A 88 -1.68 9.64 -12.40
N SER A 89 -0.84 8.87 -11.69
CA SER A 89 -0.10 7.76 -12.29
C SER A 89 -0.98 6.55 -12.56
N GLY A 90 -2.05 6.39 -11.82
CA GLY A 90 -2.91 5.23 -11.94
C GLY A 90 -3.93 5.31 -13.05
N GLN A 91 -3.85 6.32 -13.84
CA GLN A 91 -4.83 6.55 -14.94
C GLN A 91 -4.63 5.57 -16.13
#